data_fe5f75bea4478087ae0957f178adabfe
#
_entry.id   fe5f75bea4478087ae0957f178adabfe
#
_cell.length_a   1.000
_cell.length_b   1.000
_cell.length_c   1.000
_cell.angle_alpha   90.00
_cell.angle_beta   90.00
_cell.angle_gamma   90.00
#
_symmetry.space_group_name_H-M   'P 1'
#
loop_
_entity.id
_entity.type
_entity.pdbx_description
1 polymer ?
#
loop_
_entity_poly.entity_id
_entity_poly.type
_entity_poly.pdbx_seq_one_letter_code
_entity_poly.pdbx_strand_id
1 'polypeptide(L)'
;IPEFEATGKVFVGSQEVVSGKTAISFADDFVITVKADDGTSLDYNVVLNCPQINRELPVLHFRPDKLINSKDNYVDTYIELYDKTPDSSGEGWWDSAEMGKIEMRGRGNSTWVLPKKPFRMKFSEKFSPIGLNHAKEKSWTLLAQDMDKSLLRTHLAFEYSRALFDPQEGYHDSKAILFTPASQYINVYLTGDYYDSSTGKTRYMDGEYLGLYQMSDQLERATGRVAVEKLEE
;
A
#
# COMPACT_ATOMS: atom_id res chain seq x y z
N ILE A 1 19.71 5.18 -7.76
CA ILE A 1 21.09 5.52 -8.18
C ILE A 1 21.50 6.73 -7.37
N PRO A 2 22.53 6.62 -6.50
CA PRO A 2 22.95 7.74 -5.67
C PRO A 2 23.73 8.78 -6.47
N GLU A 3 23.59 10.05 -6.07
CA GLU A 3 24.40 11.16 -6.55
C GLU A 3 25.27 11.66 -5.40
N PHE A 4 26.57 11.83 -5.63
CA PHE A 4 27.54 12.28 -4.63
C PHE A 4 28.74 12.96 -5.32
N GLU A 5 29.49 13.72 -4.53
CA GLU A 5 30.80 14.26 -4.90
C GLU A 5 31.87 13.59 -4.04
N ALA A 6 32.94 13.16 -4.67
CA ALA A 6 34.09 12.57 -3.99
C ALA A 6 35.39 12.95 -4.69
N THR A 7 36.46 13.12 -3.90
CA THR A 7 37.83 13.44 -4.40
C THR A 7 38.60 12.19 -4.85
N GLY A 8 38.00 11.00 -4.78
CA GLY A 8 38.62 9.73 -5.12
C GLY A 8 37.58 8.74 -5.69
N LYS A 9 38.02 7.51 -5.94
CA LYS A 9 37.13 6.43 -6.37
C LYS A 9 36.31 5.91 -5.19
N VAL A 10 35.02 5.72 -5.42
CA VAL A 10 34.06 5.26 -4.43
C VAL A 10 33.73 3.79 -4.66
N PHE A 11 33.70 3.00 -3.57
CA PHE A 11 33.39 1.57 -3.62
C PHE A 11 32.35 1.21 -2.58
N VAL A 12 31.50 0.23 -2.93
CA VAL A 12 30.65 -0.51 -1.97
C VAL A 12 31.06 -1.98 -2.09
N GLY A 13 31.70 -2.50 -1.05
CA GLY A 13 32.37 -3.78 -1.13
C GLY A 13 33.46 -3.77 -2.21
N SER A 14 33.35 -4.67 -3.22
CA SER A 14 34.26 -4.73 -4.37
C SER A 14 33.78 -3.93 -5.59
N GLN A 15 32.57 -3.38 -5.57
CA GLN A 15 31.96 -2.66 -6.69
C GLN A 15 32.33 -1.19 -6.68
N GLU A 16 32.93 -0.70 -7.77
CA GLU A 16 33.14 0.75 -7.97
C GLU A 16 31.79 1.42 -8.27
N VAL A 17 31.50 2.50 -7.52
CA VAL A 17 30.26 3.25 -7.62
C VAL A 17 30.51 4.60 -8.27
N VAL A 18 29.88 4.84 -9.42
CA VAL A 18 29.96 6.11 -10.14
C VAL A 18 28.69 6.91 -9.88
N SER A 19 28.84 8.15 -9.40
CA SER A 19 27.76 9.09 -9.11
C SER A 19 26.79 9.23 -10.26
N GLY A 20 25.50 9.09 -10.02
CA GLY A 20 24.44 9.20 -11.01
C GLY A 20 24.38 8.06 -12.05
N LYS A 21 25.19 6.99 -11.91
CA LYS A 21 25.27 5.88 -12.91
C LYS A 21 25.13 4.50 -12.29
N THR A 22 25.81 4.25 -11.16
CA THR A 22 25.83 2.91 -10.56
C THR A 22 24.69 2.74 -9.58
N ALA A 23 23.85 1.71 -9.78
CA ALA A 23 22.84 1.35 -8.82
C ALA A 23 23.47 0.59 -7.64
N ILE A 24 23.12 0.97 -6.41
CA ILE A 24 23.45 0.23 -5.19
C ILE A 24 22.17 -0.08 -4.41
N SER A 25 22.18 -1.17 -3.64
CA SER A 25 21.08 -1.52 -2.76
C SER A 25 21.16 -0.71 -1.48
N PHE A 26 20.03 -0.18 -1.04
CA PHE A 26 19.82 0.45 0.26
C PHE A 26 18.92 -0.42 1.17
N ALA A 27 19.02 -1.74 1.03
CA ALA A 27 18.22 -2.67 1.83
C ALA A 27 18.76 -2.86 3.25
N ASP A 28 20.07 -2.77 3.41
CA ASP A 28 20.80 -2.96 4.67
C ASP A 28 21.88 -1.89 4.84
N ASP A 29 22.40 -1.73 6.06
CA ASP A 29 23.56 -0.88 6.32
C ASP A 29 24.77 -1.37 5.51
N PHE A 30 25.58 -0.46 5.02
CA PHE A 30 26.75 -0.78 4.22
C PHE A 30 27.90 0.21 4.44
N VAL A 31 29.09 -0.18 3.98
CA VAL A 31 30.29 0.66 4.06
C VAL A 31 30.61 1.22 2.67
N ILE A 32 30.82 2.54 2.61
CA ILE A 32 31.39 3.21 1.46
C ILE A 32 32.88 3.39 1.71
N THR A 33 33.72 2.86 0.83
CA THR A 33 35.18 3.09 0.84
C THR A 33 35.54 4.12 -0.23
N VAL A 34 36.16 5.22 0.17
CA VAL A 34 36.71 6.20 -0.77
C VAL A 34 38.22 5.97 -0.85
N LYS A 35 38.74 5.74 -2.06
CA LYS A 35 40.17 5.54 -2.35
C LYS A 35 40.73 6.76 -3.08
N ALA A 36 41.70 7.40 -2.50
CA ALA A 36 42.45 8.50 -3.13
C ALA A 36 43.51 7.98 -4.11
N ASP A 37 44.00 8.85 -4.99
CA ASP A 37 45.01 8.50 -5.99
C ASP A 37 46.38 8.13 -5.40
N ASP A 38 46.65 8.55 -4.17
CA ASP A 38 47.89 8.21 -3.42
C ASP A 38 47.82 6.80 -2.78
N GLY A 39 46.69 6.08 -2.96
CA GLY A 39 46.46 4.74 -2.43
C GLY A 39 45.89 4.73 -1.01
N THR A 40 45.71 5.87 -0.37
CA THR A 40 45.01 5.94 0.92
C THR A 40 43.50 5.65 0.74
N SER A 41 42.87 5.09 1.78
CA SER A 41 41.42 4.84 1.76
C SER A 41 40.78 5.23 3.08
N LEU A 42 39.52 5.65 2.98
CA LEU A 42 38.70 6.00 4.13
C LEU A 42 37.34 5.32 4.01
N ASP A 43 36.90 4.70 5.09
CA ASP A 43 35.63 4.00 5.16
C ASP A 43 34.57 4.85 5.88
N TYR A 44 33.41 4.92 5.30
CA TYR A 44 32.21 5.57 5.85
C TYR A 44 31.11 4.53 6.08
N ASN A 45 30.68 4.37 7.32
CA ASN A 45 29.53 3.55 7.62
C ASN A 45 28.25 4.30 7.24
N VAL A 46 27.48 3.73 6.32
CA VAL A 46 26.15 4.22 5.97
C VAL A 46 25.14 3.43 6.77
N VAL A 47 24.54 4.08 7.75
CA VAL A 47 23.46 3.52 8.57
C VAL A 47 22.15 3.98 7.98
N LEU A 48 21.33 3.02 7.53
CA LEU A 48 20.03 3.29 6.96
C LEU A 48 18.98 3.45 8.08
N ASN A 49 18.69 4.68 8.42
CA ASN A 49 17.59 4.98 9.35
C ASN A 49 16.23 4.91 8.64
N CYS A 50 15.97 3.77 7.99
CA CYS A 50 14.67 3.50 7.40
C CYS A 50 13.71 2.98 8.47
N PRO A 51 12.46 3.45 8.49
CA PRO A 51 11.43 2.81 9.31
C PRO A 51 11.39 1.32 8.99
N GLN A 52 11.48 0.47 9.99
CA GLN A 52 11.41 -0.98 9.80
C GLN A 52 10.07 -1.32 9.17
N ILE A 53 10.08 -1.72 7.90
CA ILE A 53 8.88 -2.23 7.24
C ILE A 53 8.56 -3.58 7.87
N ASN A 54 7.37 -3.72 8.46
CA ASN A 54 6.94 -5.00 9.01
C ASN A 54 6.70 -5.97 7.85
N ARG A 55 7.61 -6.91 7.66
CA ARG A 55 7.57 -7.92 6.58
C ARG A 55 6.53 -9.02 6.82
N GLU A 56 5.97 -9.10 8.02
CA GLU A 56 4.89 -10.02 8.36
C GLU A 56 3.50 -9.54 7.88
N LEU A 57 3.40 -8.31 7.39
CA LEU A 57 2.17 -7.78 6.82
C LEU A 57 2.03 -8.15 5.35
N PRO A 58 0.80 -8.32 4.86
CA PRO A 58 0.53 -8.46 3.45
C PRO A 58 1.14 -7.34 2.61
N VAL A 59 1.40 -7.63 1.35
CA VAL A 59 2.02 -6.69 0.41
C VAL A 59 1.11 -6.50 -0.80
N LEU A 60 0.89 -5.24 -1.17
CA LEU A 60 0.30 -4.86 -2.44
C LEU A 60 1.31 -4.05 -3.23
N HIS A 61 1.69 -4.53 -4.40
CA HIS A 61 2.36 -3.75 -5.40
C HIS A 61 1.39 -3.44 -6.54
N PHE A 62 1.21 -2.18 -6.89
CA PHE A 62 0.33 -1.81 -7.99
C PHE A 62 1.02 -0.92 -9.03
N ARG A 63 0.64 -1.13 -10.29
CA ARG A 63 1.18 -0.46 -11.48
C ARG A 63 0.01 0.02 -12.34
N PRO A 64 -0.45 1.26 -12.17
CA PRO A 64 -1.54 1.80 -12.97
C PRO A 64 -1.07 2.14 -14.38
N ASP A 65 -1.92 1.96 -15.38
CA ASP A 65 -1.60 2.28 -16.79
C ASP A 65 -1.39 3.80 -17.01
N LYS A 66 -1.87 4.61 -16.10
CA LYS A 66 -1.68 6.07 -16.07
C LYS A 66 -1.86 6.62 -14.67
N LEU A 67 -1.46 7.87 -14.45
CA LEU A 67 -1.63 8.56 -13.17
C LEU A 67 -3.08 8.47 -12.67
N ILE A 68 -3.27 7.96 -11.44
CA ILE A 68 -4.56 8.00 -10.75
C ILE A 68 -4.73 9.41 -10.17
N ASN A 69 -5.43 10.26 -10.88
CA ASN A 69 -5.65 11.67 -10.50
C ASN A 69 -7.12 12.04 -10.25
N SER A 70 -8.02 11.07 -10.29
CA SER A 70 -9.47 11.28 -10.16
C SER A 70 -10.09 10.35 -9.11
N LYS A 71 -11.15 10.84 -8.48
CA LYS A 71 -12.04 10.03 -7.62
C LYS A 71 -13.20 9.40 -8.40
N ASP A 72 -13.43 9.84 -9.62
CA ASP A 72 -14.58 9.44 -10.43
C ASP A 72 -14.20 8.46 -11.52
N ASN A 73 -13.01 8.65 -12.12
CA ASN A 73 -12.53 7.83 -13.21
C ASN A 73 -11.63 6.70 -12.71
N TYR A 74 -11.96 5.49 -13.11
CA TYR A 74 -11.13 4.32 -12.88
C TYR A 74 -9.95 4.26 -13.87
N VAL A 75 -8.87 3.66 -13.42
CA VAL A 75 -7.66 3.39 -14.20
C VAL A 75 -7.38 1.90 -14.10
N ASP A 76 -7.17 1.26 -15.25
CA ASP A 76 -6.72 -0.12 -15.29
C ASP A 76 -5.36 -0.23 -14.63
N THR A 77 -5.24 -1.17 -13.71
CA THR A 77 -4.08 -1.29 -12.83
C THR A 77 -3.66 -2.75 -12.73
N TYR A 78 -2.41 -3.00 -13.04
CA TYR A 78 -1.76 -4.26 -12.72
C TYR A 78 -1.46 -4.31 -11.22
N ILE A 79 -1.77 -5.40 -10.55
CA ILE A 79 -1.44 -5.61 -9.14
C ILE A 79 -0.84 -6.98 -8.88
N GLU A 80 0.02 -7.01 -7.88
CA GLU A 80 0.49 -8.21 -7.18
C GLU A 80 0.12 -8.04 -5.72
N LEU A 81 -0.76 -8.90 -5.23
CA LEU A 81 -1.26 -8.90 -3.85
C LEU A 81 -0.88 -10.21 -3.19
N TYR A 82 -0.11 -10.15 -2.11
CA TYR A 82 0.36 -11.30 -1.36
C TYR A 82 -0.09 -11.23 0.10
N ASP A 83 -0.52 -12.36 0.65
CA ASP A 83 -0.70 -12.52 2.09
C ASP A 83 0.64 -12.98 2.70
N LYS A 84 1.32 -12.06 3.39
CA LYS A 84 2.61 -12.23 4.11
C LYS A 84 3.82 -12.49 3.24
N THR A 85 3.82 -13.53 2.42
CA THR A 85 4.95 -13.91 1.55
C THR A 85 4.46 -14.51 0.22
N PRO A 86 5.27 -14.43 -0.85
CA PRO A 86 4.87 -14.96 -2.17
C PRO A 86 4.60 -16.47 -2.23
N ASP A 87 4.98 -17.22 -1.19
CA ASP A 87 4.79 -18.66 -1.06
C ASP A 87 3.60 -19.04 -0.16
N SER A 88 2.82 -18.07 0.29
CA SER A 88 1.57 -18.33 0.99
C SER A 88 0.62 -19.13 0.10
N SER A 89 -0.24 -19.92 0.70
CA SER A 89 -1.13 -20.91 0.05
C SER A 89 -2.12 -20.34 -1.00
N GLY A 90 -1.93 -19.11 -1.44
CA GLY A 90 -2.72 -18.45 -2.49
C GLY A 90 -4.10 -17.97 -2.06
N GLU A 91 -4.50 -18.20 -0.83
CA GLU A 91 -5.79 -17.71 -0.33
C GLU A 91 -5.69 -16.22 0.00
N GLY A 92 -6.53 -15.42 -0.63
CA GLY A 92 -6.48 -13.96 -0.51
C GLY A 92 -5.45 -13.26 -1.41
N TRP A 93 -4.88 -13.98 -2.36
CA TRP A 93 -3.86 -13.55 -3.28
C TRP A 93 -4.43 -13.15 -4.66
N TRP A 94 -3.75 -12.21 -5.33
CA TRP A 94 -4.11 -11.78 -6.69
C TRP A 94 -2.85 -11.39 -7.48
N ASP A 95 -2.65 -12.02 -8.62
CA ASP A 95 -1.65 -11.62 -9.61
C ASP A 95 -2.33 -11.26 -10.93
N SER A 96 -2.16 -10.03 -11.36
CA SER A 96 -2.76 -9.55 -12.60
C SER A 96 -2.19 -10.20 -13.84
N ALA A 97 -1.03 -10.86 -13.77
CA ALA A 97 -0.52 -11.65 -14.88
C ALA A 97 -1.39 -12.89 -15.17
N GLU A 98 -1.99 -13.46 -14.13
CA GLU A 98 -2.83 -14.66 -14.21
C GLU A 98 -4.32 -14.33 -14.17
N MET A 99 -4.72 -13.38 -13.30
CA MET A 99 -6.12 -13.09 -12.98
C MET A 99 -6.64 -11.83 -13.67
N GLY A 100 -5.79 -11.12 -14.42
CA GLY A 100 -6.13 -9.89 -15.10
C GLY A 100 -6.05 -8.63 -14.23
N LYS A 101 -6.00 -7.48 -14.89
CA LYS A 101 -5.96 -6.17 -14.23
C LYS A 101 -7.22 -5.90 -13.43
N ILE A 102 -7.06 -5.08 -12.41
CA ILE A 102 -8.16 -4.49 -11.66
C ILE A 102 -8.35 -3.02 -12.04
N GLU A 103 -9.45 -2.43 -11.64
CA GLU A 103 -9.69 -0.99 -11.78
C GLU A 103 -9.39 -0.27 -10.46
N MET A 104 -8.60 0.81 -10.50
CA MET A 104 -8.32 1.64 -9.33
C MET A 104 -8.66 3.11 -9.59
N ARG A 105 -9.06 3.81 -8.54
CA ARG A 105 -9.26 5.27 -8.55
C ARG A 105 -9.00 5.87 -7.18
N GLY A 106 -8.90 7.18 -7.12
CA GLY A 106 -8.89 7.91 -5.86
C GLY A 106 -10.19 7.74 -5.08
N ARG A 107 -10.14 7.99 -3.77
CA ARG A 107 -11.32 8.02 -2.88
C ARG A 107 -11.21 9.11 -1.81
N GLY A 108 -12.29 9.26 -1.06
CA GLY A 108 -12.37 10.24 0.02
C GLY A 108 -12.74 11.65 -0.49
N ASN A 109 -13.08 12.52 0.42
CA ASN A 109 -13.36 13.94 0.14
C ASN A 109 -12.12 14.77 0.55
N SER A 110 -12.06 15.21 1.79
CA SER A 110 -10.92 15.95 2.34
C SER A 110 -9.61 15.15 2.34
N THR A 111 -9.68 13.82 2.47
CA THR A 111 -8.48 12.96 2.49
C THR A 111 -7.81 12.78 1.13
N TRP A 112 -8.53 13.03 0.03
CA TRP A 112 -7.97 12.95 -1.32
C TRP A 112 -6.93 14.03 -1.64
N VAL A 113 -7.04 15.18 -0.98
CA VAL A 113 -6.09 16.30 -1.19
C VAL A 113 -4.82 16.18 -0.36
N LEU A 114 -4.76 15.21 0.56
CA LEU A 114 -3.59 14.98 1.42
C LEU A 114 -2.43 14.34 0.64
N PRO A 115 -1.20 14.46 1.12
CA PRO A 115 -0.01 13.88 0.47
C PRO A 115 -0.14 12.37 0.24
N LYS A 116 -0.50 11.60 1.26
CA LYS A 116 -0.72 10.16 1.14
C LYS A 116 -2.15 9.88 0.67
N LYS A 117 -2.29 9.40 -0.56
CA LYS A 117 -3.58 9.22 -1.23
C LYS A 117 -4.29 7.95 -0.83
N PRO A 118 -5.58 8.00 -0.47
CA PRO A 118 -6.42 6.80 -0.36
C PRO A 118 -6.96 6.37 -1.71
N PHE A 119 -7.14 5.05 -1.91
CA PHE A 119 -7.61 4.48 -3.16
C PHE A 119 -8.84 3.59 -2.97
N ARG A 120 -9.63 3.45 -4.04
CA ARG A 120 -10.63 2.41 -4.21
C ARG A 120 -10.15 1.44 -5.26
N MET A 121 -10.24 0.15 -4.94
CA MET A 121 -9.94 -0.97 -5.82
C MET A 121 -11.25 -1.63 -6.24
N LYS A 122 -11.31 -2.10 -7.48
CA LYS A 122 -12.45 -2.86 -7.99
C LYS A 122 -11.91 -4.03 -8.81
N PHE A 123 -12.08 -5.22 -8.28
CA PHE A 123 -11.70 -6.49 -8.90
C PHE A 123 -12.68 -6.88 -10.03
N SER A 124 -12.20 -7.64 -10.99
CA SER A 124 -13.04 -8.17 -12.10
C SER A 124 -14.12 -9.13 -11.59
N GLU A 125 -13.83 -9.86 -10.52
CA GLU A 125 -14.75 -10.79 -9.88
C GLU A 125 -14.88 -10.54 -8.36
N LYS A 126 -15.84 -11.24 -7.73
CA LYS A 126 -16.00 -11.18 -6.27
C LYS A 126 -14.85 -11.91 -5.61
N PHE A 127 -14.10 -11.19 -4.79
CA PHE A 127 -12.87 -11.62 -4.16
C PHE A 127 -12.83 -11.20 -2.69
N SER A 128 -12.17 -12.00 -1.86
CA SER A 128 -11.87 -11.65 -0.47
C SER A 128 -10.36 -11.56 -0.31
N PRO A 129 -9.77 -10.35 -0.35
CA PRO A 129 -8.34 -10.17 -0.30
C PRO A 129 -7.79 -10.44 1.11
N ILE A 130 -6.56 -10.97 1.15
CA ILE A 130 -5.71 -11.08 2.36
C ILE A 130 -6.42 -11.63 3.61
N GLY A 131 -7.32 -12.60 3.43
CA GLY A 131 -8.02 -13.21 4.56
C GLY A 131 -9.04 -12.31 5.26
N LEU A 132 -9.46 -11.22 4.64
CA LEU A 132 -10.56 -10.39 5.13
C LEU A 132 -11.90 -11.14 4.98
N ASN A 133 -12.09 -12.20 5.73
CA ASN A 133 -13.14 -13.23 5.63
C ASN A 133 -14.56 -12.72 5.91
N HIS A 134 -14.94 -11.61 5.36
CA HIS A 134 -16.25 -11.05 5.58
C HIS A 134 -17.26 -11.47 4.52
N ALA A 135 -17.09 -10.94 3.33
CA ALA A 135 -17.88 -11.34 2.16
C ALA A 135 -17.04 -11.11 0.91
N LYS A 136 -17.12 -12.04 -0.04
CA LYS A 136 -16.50 -11.83 -1.35
C LYS A 136 -17.24 -10.72 -2.08
N GLU A 137 -16.59 -9.60 -2.32
CA GLU A 137 -17.13 -8.49 -3.10
C GLU A 137 -16.08 -7.92 -4.06
N LYS A 138 -16.54 -7.12 -5.03
CA LYS A 138 -15.65 -6.57 -6.06
C LYS A 138 -14.87 -5.34 -5.57
N SER A 139 -15.43 -4.57 -4.65
CA SER A 139 -14.88 -3.27 -4.28
C SER A 139 -14.24 -3.31 -2.90
N TRP A 140 -13.00 -2.81 -2.83
CA TRP A 140 -12.20 -2.70 -1.61
C TRP A 140 -11.54 -1.33 -1.52
N THR A 141 -11.08 -0.94 -0.35
CA THR A 141 -10.46 0.36 -0.12
C THR A 141 -9.07 0.23 0.49
N LEU A 142 -8.19 1.14 0.09
CA LEU A 142 -6.92 1.41 0.75
C LEU A 142 -7.05 2.74 1.49
N LEU A 143 -7.20 2.68 2.81
CA LEU A 143 -7.29 3.84 3.67
C LEU A 143 -5.87 4.31 4.01
N ALA A 144 -5.52 5.52 3.60
CA ALA A 144 -4.17 6.06 3.78
C ALA A 144 -3.89 6.48 5.22
N GLN A 145 -4.93 6.86 5.99
CA GLN A 145 -4.85 7.33 7.38
C GLN A 145 -3.82 8.47 7.58
N ASP A 146 -3.66 9.35 6.59
CA ASP A 146 -2.61 10.39 6.59
C ASP A 146 -2.73 11.37 7.76
N MET A 147 -3.96 11.66 8.20
CA MET A 147 -4.23 12.53 9.35
C MET A 147 -4.06 11.84 10.70
N ASP A 148 -4.25 10.52 10.74
CA ASP A 148 -4.08 9.73 11.96
C ASP A 148 -2.69 9.08 11.98
N LYS A 149 -1.72 9.76 12.58
CA LYS A 149 -0.34 9.28 12.65
C LYS A 149 -0.15 8.02 13.48
N SER A 150 -1.13 7.67 14.33
CA SER A 150 -1.14 6.38 15.03
C SER A 150 -1.60 5.22 14.13
N LEU A 151 -2.32 5.51 13.05
CA LEU A 151 -3.00 4.57 12.15
C LEU A 151 -4.07 3.69 12.83
N LEU A 152 -4.35 3.89 14.12
CA LEU A 152 -5.12 2.97 14.97
C LEU A 152 -6.61 3.31 15.06
N ARG A 153 -7.00 4.59 14.93
CA ARG A 153 -8.36 5.03 15.26
C ARG A 153 -9.44 4.31 14.48
N THR A 154 -9.30 4.25 13.16
CA THR A 154 -10.28 3.57 12.30
C THR A 154 -10.28 2.06 12.53
N HIS A 155 -9.10 1.46 12.71
CA HIS A 155 -8.98 0.04 12.99
C HIS A 155 -9.69 -0.33 14.28
N LEU A 156 -9.39 0.37 15.37
CA LEU A 156 -10.04 0.15 16.67
C LEU A 156 -11.55 0.37 16.61
N ALA A 157 -12.01 1.40 15.89
CA ALA A 157 -13.44 1.62 15.72
C ALA A 157 -14.14 0.45 15.03
N PHE A 158 -13.50 -0.16 14.02
CA PHE A 158 -14.04 -1.35 13.36
C PHE A 158 -14.03 -2.58 14.29
N GLU A 159 -12.94 -2.80 15.03
CA GLU A 159 -12.86 -3.91 16.00
C GLU A 159 -13.90 -3.78 17.10
N TYR A 160 -14.03 -2.60 17.72
CA TYR A 160 -15.06 -2.35 18.72
C TYR A 160 -16.47 -2.53 18.16
N SER A 161 -16.72 -2.03 16.95
CA SER A 161 -18.03 -2.19 16.33
C SER A 161 -18.36 -3.66 16.09
N ARG A 162 -17.39 -4.45 15.62
CA ARG A 162 -17.60 -5.89 15.43
C ARG A 162 -17.85 -6.60 16.75
N ALA A 163 -17.08 -6.32 17.78
CA ALA A 163 -17.28 -6.92 19.09
C ALA A 163 -18.65 -6.57 19.70
N LEU A 164 -19.12 -5.34 19.50
CA LEU A 164 -20.44 -4.91 19.99
C LEU A 164 -21.61 -5.56 19.24
N PHE A 165 -21.43 -5.86 17.97
CA PHE A 165 -22.48 -6.43 17.12
C PHE A 165 -22.30 -7.92 16.83
N ASP A 166 -21.38 -8.59 17.53
CA ASP A 166 -21.23 -10.04 17.40
C ASP A 166 -22.52 -10.74 17.88
N PRO A 167 -23.17 -11.54 17.01
CA PRO A 167 -24.36 -12.29 17.38
C PRO A 167 -24.15 -13.24 18.57
N GLN A 168 -22.91 -13.67 18.85
CA GLN A 168 -22.59 -14.54 19.97
C GLN A 168 -22.59 -13.79 21.31
N GLU A 169 -22.45 -12.47 21.31
CA GLU A 169 -22.43 -11.64 22.52
C GLU A 169 -23.82 -11.04 22.89
N GLY A 170 -24.86 -11.40 22.17
CA GLY A 170 -26.26 -11.18 22.60
C GLY A 170 -26.90 -9.86 22.19
N TYR A 171 -26.31 -9.05 21.31
CA TYR A 171 -26.99 -7.89 20.76
C TYR A 171 -27.83 -8.29 19.53
N HIS A 172 -29.11 -8.50 19.72
CA HIS A 172 -30.06 -8.90 18.69
C HIS A 172 -31.17 -7.86 18.49
N ASP A 173 -30.85 -6.72 17.88
CA ASP A 173 -31.88 -5.87 17.31
C ASP A 173 -32.10 -6.27 15.84
N SER A 174 -33.26 -6.83 15.53
CA SER A 174 -33.63 -7.25 14.17
C SER A 174 -33.70 -6.10 13.16
N LYS A 175 -33.60 -4.86 13.62
CA LYS A 175 -33.57 -3.64 12.80
C LYS A 175 -32.15 -3.06 12.65
N ALA A 176 -31.14 -3.60 13.33
CA ALA A 176 -29.79 -3.12 13.22
C ALA A 176 -29.15 -3.54 11.90
N ILE A 177 -28.39 -2.64 11.30
CA ILE A 177 -27.51 -2.97 10.19
C ILE A 177 -26.28 -3.67 10.76
N LEU A 178 -26.29 -5.01 10.71
CA LEU A 178 -25.24 -5.85 11.28
C LEU A 178 -24.03 -5.95 10.32
N PHE A 179 -23.45 -4.82 9.95
CA PHE A 179 -22.26 -4.79 9.12
C PHE A 179 -21.26 -3.77 9.66
N THR A 180 -20.08 -4.25 9.97
CA THR A 180 -18.89 -3.42 10.21
C THR A 180 -17.79 -3.86 9.25
N PRO A 181 -17.10 -2.92 8.58
CA PRO A 181 -16.01 -3.28 7.70
C PRO A 181 -14.93 -4.09 8.40
N ALA A 182 -14.48 -5.17 7.78
CA ALA A 182 -13.23 -5.80 8.14
C ALA A 182 -12.06 -4.97 7.62
N SER A 183 -10.93 -5.01 8.29
CA SER A 183 -9.74 -4.31 7.83
C SER A 183 -8.46 -4.97 8.30
N GLN A 184 -7.41 -4.82 7.50
CA GLN A 184 -6.06 -5.27 7.81
C GLN A 184 -5.03 -4.27 7.30
N TYR A 185 -3.92 -4.15 8.02
CA TYR A 185 -2.78 -3.37 7.56
C TYR A 185 -2.05 -4.09 6.43
N ILE A 186 -1.59 -3.31 5.47
CA ILE A 186 -0.92 -3.80 4.28
C ILE A 186 0.20 -2.84 3.87
N ASN A 187 1.35 -3.39 3.51
CA ASN A 187 2.43 -2.63 2.89
C ASN A 187 2.11 -2.38 1.42
N VAL A 188 2.20 -1.13 0.99
CA VAL A 188 1.83 -0.74 -0.38
C VAL A 188 3.04 -0.18 -1.10
N TYR A 189 3.28 -0.70 -2.30
CA TYR A 189 4.31 -0.26 -3.24
C TYR A 189 3.69 0.21 -4.54
N LEU A 190 4.32 1.16 -5.20
CA LEU A 190 3.87 1.73 -6.46
C LEU A 190 4.99 1.73 -7.51
N THR A 191 4.66 1.27 -8.71
CA THR A 191 5.43 1.57 -9.93
C THR A 191 4.57 2.40 -10.86
N GLY A 192 4.95 3.64 -11.11
CA GLY A 192 4.20 4.57 -11.97
C GLY A 192 4.19 6.00 -11.44
N ASP A 193 3.43 6.84 -12.10
CA ASP A 193 3.30 8.24 -11.73
C ASP A 193 2.49 8.44 -10.45
N TYR A 194 2.99 9.28 -9.57
CA TYR A 194 2.34 9.70 -8.33
C TYR A 194 2.32 11.22 -8.20
N TYR A 195 1.13 11.79 -8.01
CA TYR A 195 0.99 13.22 -7.74
C TYR A 195 1.13 13.49 -6.23
N ASP A 196 2.21 14.14 -5.86
CA ASP A 196 2.47 14.58 -4.49
C ASP A 196 1.81 15.95 -4.23
N SER A 197 0.76 15.96 -3.43
CA SER A 197 0.03 17.18 -3.09
C SER A 197 0.85 18.16 -2.22
N SER A 198 1.87 17.69 -1.51
CA SER A 198 2.71 18.55 -0.67
C SER A 198 3.66 19.41 -1.49
N THR A 199 4.12 18.87 -2.61
CA THR A 199 5.03 19.57 -3.54
C THR A 199 4.35 20.14 -4.78
N GLY A 200 3.11 19.69 -5.06
CA GLY A 200 2.38 20.03 -6.28
C GLY A 200 2.96 19.39 -7.55
N LYS A 201 3.81 18.39 -7.43
CA LYS A 201 4.53 17.76 -8.55
C LYS A 201 4.12 16.30 -8.72
N THR A 202 4.16 15.86 -9.97
CA THR A 202 4.13 14.43 -10.30
C THR A 202 5.56 13.90 -10.36
N ARG A 203 5.80 12.74 -9.73
CA ARG A 203 7.06 11.99 -9.82
C ARG A 203 6.77 10.56 -10.23
N TYR A 204 7.70 9.95 -10.92
CA TYR A 204 7.69 8.52 -11.19
C TYR A 204 8.26 7.77 -9.99
N MET A 205 7.58 6.71 -9.59
CA MET A 205 8.00 5.78 -8.54
C MET A 205 8.34 4.45 -9.22
N ASP A 206 9.48 3.86 -8.90
CA ASP A 206 9.94 2.60 -9.47
C ASP A 206 9.98 1.51 -8.38
N GLY A 207 8.81 0.92 -8.11
CA GLY A 207 8.66 -0.06 -7.03
C GLY A 207 8.87 0.52 -5.63
N GLU A 208 8.66 1.83 -5.47
CA GLU A 208 8.91 2.49 -4.20
C GLU A 208 7.79 2.22 -3.19
N TYR A 209 8.18 2.17 -1.92
CA TYR A 209 7.25 2.03 -0.80
C TYR A 209 6.38 3.29 -0.66
N LEU A 210 5.08 3.14 -0.87
CA LEU A 210 4.11 4.21 -0.73
C LEU A 210 3.66 4.41 0.71
N GLY A 211 3.77 3.38 1.53
CA GLY A 211 3.47 3.43 2.96
C GLY A 211 2.63 2.25 3.45
N LEU A 212 2.38 2.27 4.75
CA LEU A 212 1.46 1.35 5.42
C LEU A 212 0.02 1.86 5.20
N TYR A 213 -0.85 1.04 4.63
CA TYR A 213 -2.27 1.31 4.44
C TYR A 213 -3.12 0.36 5.27
N GLN A 214 -4.36 0.74 5.48
CA GLN A 214 -5.40 -0.15 6.00
C GLN A 214 -6.29 -0.55 4.83
N MET A 215 -6.20 -1.81 4.40
CA MET A 215 -7.13 -2.38 3.43
C MET A 215 -8.43 -2.73 4.13
N SER A 216 -9.56 -2.39 3.54
CA SER A 216 -10.87 -2.56 4.16
C SER A 216 -11.98 -2.77 3.13
N ASP A 217 -13.08 -3.35 3.59
CA ASP A 217 -14.33 -3.35 2.84
C ASP A 217 -14.70 -1.96 2.34
N GLN A 218 -15.20 -1.87 1.12
CA GLN A 218 -15.90 -0.67 0.68
C GLN A 218 -17.31 -0.67 1.29
N LEU A 219 -17.65 0.39 2.04
CA LEU A 219 -19.03 0.62 2.47
C LEU A 219 -19.91 0.85 1.24
N GLU A 220 -20.70 -0.13 0.90
CA GLU A 220 -21.63 -0.08 -0.22
C GLU A 220 -22.81 -1.04 0.01
N ARG A 221 -23.90 -0.79 -0.70
CA ARG A 221 -25.07 -1.66 -0.66
C ARG A 221 -24.77 -2.98 -1.38
N ALA A 222 -24.70 -4.05 -0.63
CA ALA A 222 -24.52 -5.41 -1.13
C ALA A 222 -25.03 -6.42 -0.08
N THR A 223 -25.38 -7.63 -0.51
CA THR A 223 -25.89 -8.68 0.39
C THR A 223 -24.88 -9.05 1.49
N GLY A 224 -23.60 -9.04 1.15
CA GLY A 224 -22.52 -9.34 2.12
C GLY A 224 -21.98 -8.13 2.86
N ARG A 225 -22.60 -6.94 2.70
CA ARG A 225 -22.20 -5.67 3.33
C ARG A 225 -23.42 -4.97 3.91
N VAL A 226 -23.73 -3.77 3.47
CA VAL A 226 -24.93 -3.05 3.90
C VAL A 226 -26.12 -3.56 3.11
N ALA A 227 -26.84 -4.55 3.66
CA ALA A 227 -27.97 -5.21 3.02
C ALA A 227 -29.26 -4.39 3.21
N VAL A 228 -29.38 -3.26 2.53
CA VAL A 228 -30.58 -2.42 2.51
C VAL A 228 -31.24 -2.46 1.13
N GLU A 229 -32.54 -2.29 1.08
CA GLU A 229 -33.26 -2.17 -0.18
C GLU A 229 -32.88 -0.90 -0.94
N LYS A 230 -32.90 -0.97 -2.27
CA LYS A 230 -32.74 0.21 -3.10
C LYS A 230 -34.05 1.01 -3.05
N LEU A 231 -33.96 2.30 -2.71
CA LEU A 231 -35.08 3.20 -2.94
C LEU A 231 -35.31 3.28 -4.45
N GLU A 232 -36.52 2.91 -4.89
CA GLU A 232 -36.97 3.18 -6.26
C GLU A 232 -37.39 4.65 -6.31
N GLU A 233 -36.86 5.38 -7.29
CA GLU A 233 -37.24 6.78 -7.61
C GLU A 233 -38.51 6.80 -8.43
#